data_3ab1fa71458b5bba3762aca4789a406a
#
_entry.id   3ab1fa71458b5bba3762aca4789a406a
#
_cell.length_a   1.000
_cell.length_b   1.000
_cell.length_c   1.000
_cell.angle_alpha   90.00
_cell.angle_beta   90.00
_cell.angle_gamma   90.00
#
_symmetry.space_group_name_H-M   'P 1'
#
loop_
_entity.id
_entity.type
_entity.pdbx_description
1 polymer ?
#
loop_
_entity_poly.entity_id
_entity_poly.type
_entity_poly.pdbx_seq_one_letter_code
_entity_poly.pdbx_strand_id
1 'polypeptide(L)'
;MKSLKALIVGVSKYSIVKNKDLLFCKNDIIEINNVLHKRLGITSNNIRTLGMEYEVRKDLFFKTFQEISDSIGDDDTFIFYFSGHGCICNNGVHYLVLSDELVSIQFVIDFIEGLNCKNKIVFIDCCFAGKFNVSDKQKINIKDIFSLFDRKGCAVLVSSSEYQESFSLPDSSISRFTSLLSEALRNEYIVRKGELSLRAISKYINLRMSILNKNYINCKQNPIFRSNILGDIYFNVKDYKSYIKKKVFQEHDDYIIYNVKSLHISIIKRYSVEVILKNKFSYCDISEISKEVFDIVKSVEVYNSEIGEDRLKGKDANIIWVYFGKDEIDMINGIYMCKTTWIDKYQEKDIWYSVNGKNKFFINGVHTETYDNYESLKSYISQNTITKEKAVYEVKEILTNMINISEEIISFYNEYENKKICEDNIFQIIDSRKKKWMSVTIKL
;
A
#
# COMPACT_ATOMS: atom_id res chain seq x y z
N MET A 1 29.06 -7.77 4.55
CA MET A 1 27.72 -8.37 4.64
C MET A 1 26.72 -7.33 4.15
N LYS A 2 25.88 -7.66 3.21
CA LYS A 2 24.88 -6.75 2.64
C LYS A 2 23.89 -6.36 3.71
N SER A 3 23.90 -5.12 4.20
CA SER A 3 22.97 -4.64 5.22
C SER A 3 22.00 -3.59 4.67
N LEU A 4 20.85 -3.46 5.33
CA LEU A 4 19.92 -2.38 5.08
C LEU A 4 20.14 -1.31 6.14
N LYS A 5 20.29 -0.05 5.72
CA LYS A 5 20.34 1.11 6.61
C LYS A 5 19.24 2.09 6.24
N ALA A 6 18.64 2.73 7.22
CA ALA A 6 17.52 3.62 6.98
C ALA A 6 17.64 4.95 7.75
N LEU A 7 17.28 6.04 7.10
CA LEU A 7 16.94 7.32 7.72
C LEU A 7 15.46 7.59 7.52
N ILE A 8 14.74 7.71 8.62
CA ILE A 8 13.30 7.95 8.66
C ILE A 8 13.08 9.33 9.28
N VAL A 9 12.45 10.24 8.54
CA VAL A 9 12.26 11.63 8.94
C VAL A 9 10.76 11.97 8.88
N GLY A 10 10.22 12.46 9.99
CA GLY A 10 8.83 12.95 10.06
C GLY A 10 8.77 14.32 10.71
N VAL A 11 8.35 15.33 9.97
CA VAL A 11 8.26 16.70 10.48
C VAL A 11 6.79 17.01 10.77
N SER A 12 6.46 17.14 12.05
CA SER A 12 5.08 17.37 12.51
C SER A 12 4.81 18.81 12.90
N LYS A 13 5.82 19.53 13.43
CA LYS A 13 5.70 20.91 13.87
C LYS A 13 6.68 21.83 13.15
N TYR A 14 6.22 23.04 12.86
CA TYR A 14 6.93 24.01 12.03
C TYR A 14 6.98 25.37 12.68
N SER A 15 8.18 25.91 12.95
CA SER A 15 8.35 27.27 13.45
C SER A 15 8.31 28.32 12.35
N ILE A 16 8.71 27.94 11.13
CA ILE A 16 8.76 28.83 9.95
C ILE A 16 7.41 29.03 9.27
N VAL A 17 6.40 28.20 9.62
CA VAL A 17 5.07 28.25 8.99
C VAL A 17 4.00 28.14 10.07
N LYS A 18 3.24 29.21 10.27
CA LYS A 18 2.17 29.23 11.28
C LYS A 18 0.97 28.37 10.86
N ASN A 19 0.40 27.63 11.81
CA ASN A 19 -0.83 26.83 11.65
C ASN A 19 -0.78 25.77 10.52
N LYS A 20 0.39 25.16 10.31
CA LYS A 20 0.60 24.13 9.28
C LYS A 20 1.15 22.82 9.86
N ASP A 21 0.93 22.58 11.15
CA ASP A 21 1.38 21.35 11.80
C ASP A 21 0.71 20.10 11.21
N LEU A 22 1.49 19.03 11.04
CA LEU A 22 1.08 17.74 10.51
C LEU A 22 1.31 16.65 11.57
N LEU A 23 0.46 16.60 12.58
CA LEU A 23 0.66 15.72 13.75
C LEU A 23 0.75 14.23 13.40
N PHE A 24 0.20 13.81 12.25
CA PHE A 24 0.27 12.44 11.79
C PHE A 24 1.67 12.01 11.31
N CYS A 25 2.57 12.94 10.95
CA CYS A 25 3.93 12.58 10.49
C CYS A 25 4.74 11.83 11.56
N LYS A 26 4.49 12.10 12.85
CA LYS A 26 5.06 11.29 13.93
C LYS A 26 4.59 9.83 13.87
N ASN A 27 3.32 9.61 13.61
CA ASN A 27 2.79 8.25 13.51
C ASN A 27 3.30 7.56 12.24
N ASP A 28 3.51 8.30 11.16
CA ASP A 28 4.09 7.78 9.92
C ASP A 28 5.49 7.20 10.17
N ILE A 29 6.36 7.94 10.86
CA ILE A 29 7.72 7.46 11.14
C ILE A 29 7.74 6.27 12.10
N ILE A 30 6.82 6.22 13.06
CA ILE A 30 6.66 5.06 13.95
C ILE A 30 6.24 3.83 13.14
N GLU A 31 5.28 3.98 12.23
CA GLU A 31 4.78 2.88 11.40
C GLU A 31 5.87 2.37 10.45
N ILE A 32 6.60 3.26 9.76
CA ILE A 32 7.69 2.86 8.87
C ILE A 32 8.83 2.20 9.64
N ASN A 33 9.22 2.75 10.79
CA ASN A 33 10.25 2.14 11.64
C ASN A 33 9.85 0.70 12.01
N ASN A 34 8.62 0.51 12.49
CA ASN A 34 8.10 -0.80 12.88
C ASN A 34 8.10 -1.79 11.72
N VAL A 35 7.65 -1.39 10.54
CA VAL A 35 7.58 -2.32 9.41
C VAL A 35 8.96 -2.66 8.85
N LEU A 36 9.88 -1.71 8.77
CA LEU A 36 11.25 -1.96 8.36
C LEU A 36 11.97 -2.89 9.34
N HIS A 37 11.80 -2.67 10.63
CA HIS A 37 12.38 -3.52 11.66
C HIS A 37 11.79 -4.94 11.65
N LYS A 38 10.46 -5.06 11.73
CA LYS A 38 9.78 -6.35 11.87
C LYS A 38 9.80 -7.16 10.57
N ARG A 39 9.63 -6.51 9.42
CA ARG A 39 9.47 -7.19 8.14
C ARG A 39 10.78 -7.39 7.38
N LEU A 40 11.59 -6.36 7.30
CA LEU A 40 12.89 -6.44 6.61
C LEU A 40 14.04 -6.79 7.56
N GLY A 41 13.76 -6.85 8.86
CA GLY A 41 14.73 -7.23 9.87
C GLY A 41 15.90 -6.26 10.04
N ILE A 42 15.68 -4.98 9.73
CA ILE A 42 16.67 -3.95 9.95
C ILE A 42 16.83 -3.77 11.46
N THR A 43 18.05 -3.89 11.96
CA THR A 43 18.33 -3.71 13.39
C THR A 43 18.21 -2.24 13.80
N SER A 44 17.89 -1.98 15.06
CA SER A 44 17.73 -0.60 15.56
C SER A 44 19.00 0.24 15.37
N ASN A 45 20.18 -0.36 15.40
CA ASN A 45 21.43 0.34 15.13
C ASN A 45 21.57 0.83 13.67
N ASN A 46 20.86 0.22 12.75
CA ASN A 46 20.87 0.55 11.33
C ASN A 46 19.67 1.46 10.92
N ILE A 47 18.84 1.86 11.87
CA ILE A 47 17.75 2.83 11.64
C ILE A 47 18.05 4.10 12.44
N ARG A 48 17.97 5.23 11.77
CA ARG A 48 17.94 6.56 12.39
C ARG A 48 16.58 7.16 12.16
N THR A 49 15.92 7.62 13.22
CA THR A 49 14.58 8.22 13.15
C THR A 49 14.62 9.63 13.72
N LEU A 50 14.17 10.61 12.94
CA LEU A 50 14.05 12.01 13.31
C LEU A 50 12.58 12.42 13.33
N GLY A 51 12.17 13.22 14.33
CA GLY A 51 10.81 13.73 14.47
C GLY A 51 9.97 13.05 15.55
N MET A 52 10.56 12.19 16.38
CA MET A 52 9.86 11.58 17.51
C MET A 52 9.33 12.62 18.51
N GLU A 53 10.00 13.78 18.62
CA GLU A 53 9.57 14.94 19.42
C GLU A 53 8.81 15.98 18.58
N TYR A 54 8.24 15.57 17.45
CA TYR A 54 7.47 16.38 16.49
C TYR A 54 8.28 17.35 15.63
N GLU A 55 9.48 17.70 16.04
CA GLU A 55 10.34 18.66 15.35
C GLU A 55 11.58 17.98 14.75
N VAL A 56 12.02 18.51 13.61
CA VAL A 56 13.29 18.15 12.98
C VAL A 56 13.99 19.42 12.55
N ARG A 57 15.07 19.76 13.25
CA ARG A 57 15.89 20.92 12.94
C ARG A 57 16.95 20.57 11.89
N LYS A 58 17.33 21.58 11.11
CA LYS A 58 18.32 21.45 10.03
C LYS A 58 19.65 20.91 10.49
N ASP A 59 20.17 21.41 11.60
CA ASP A 59 21.44 21.00 12.18
C ASP A 59 21.45 19.50 12.52
N LEU A 60 20.40 19.02 13.18
CA LEU A 60 20.22 17.62 13.52
C LEU A 60 20.05 16.75 12.26
N PHE A 61 19.30 17.24 11.28
CA PHE A 61 19.08 16.55 10.02
C PHE A 61 20.40 16.28 9.29
N PHE A 62 21.25 17.30 9.12
CA PHE A 62 22.55 17.14 8.45
C PHE A 62 23.54 16.31 9.26
N LYS A 63 23.58 16.49 10.58
CA LYS A 63 24.40 15.67 11.45
C LYS A 63 24.05 14.19 11.30
N THR A 64 22.76 13.85 11.27
CA THR A 64 22.30 12.47 11.13
C THR A 64 22.64 11.90 9.76
N PHE A 65 22.55 12.71 8.70
CA PHE A 65 23.00 12.30 7.37
C PHE A 65 24.50 11.97 7.36
N GLN A 66 25.31 12.80 8.00
CA GLN A 66 26.76 12.55 8.09
C GLN A 66 27.07 11.25 8.86
N GLU A 67 26.41 11.03 10.00
CA GLU A 67 26.56 9.79 10.77
C GLU A 67 26.23 8.53 9.95
N ILE A 68 25.24 8.62 9.07
CA ILE A 68 24.90 7.52 8.15
C ILE A 68 25.99 7.36 7.11
N SER A 69 26.43 8.46 6.48
CA SER A 69 27.50 8.41 5.49
C SER A 69 28.75 7.74 6.03
N ASP A 70 29.13 8.06 7.26
CA ASP A 70 30.32 7.50 7.91
C ASP A 70 30.17 6.01 8.24
N SER A 71 28.94 5.52 8.34
CA SER A 71 28.62 4.15 8.74
C SER A 71 28.32 3.21 7.58
N ILE A 72 27.97 3.75 6.39
CA ILE A 72 27.46 2.96 5.25
C ILE A 72 28.62 2.35 4.45
N GLY A 73 28.46 1.12 3.98
CA GLY A 73 29.45 0.41 3.17
C GLY A 73 29.00 0.14 1.75
N ASP A 74 29.94 -0.16 0.86
CA ASP A 74 29.74 -0.32 -0.59
C ASP A 74 28.63 -1.30 -0.98
N ASP A 75 28.47 -2.38 -0.22
CA ASP A 75 27.47 -3.42 -0.49
C ASP A 75 26.10 -3.14 0.15
N ASP A 76 25.99 -2.07 0.96
CA ASP A 76 24.78 -1.76 1.68
C ASP A 76 23.67 -1.23 0.74
N THR A 77 22.45 -1.28 1.24
CA THR A 77 21.28 -0.60 0.65
C THR A 77 20.79 0.45 1.63
N PHE A 78 20.73 1.69 1.18
CA PHE A 78 20.22 2.82 1.95
C PHE A 78 18.76 3.09 1.63
N ILE A 79 17.95 3.32 2.66
CA ILE A 79 16.54 3.72 2.56
C ILE A 79 16.39 5.09 3.21
N PHE A 80 15.91 6.05 2.46
CA PHE A 80 15.48 7.35 2.96
C PHE A 80 13.96 7.43 2.91
N TYR A 81 13.34 7.79 4.02
CA TYR A 81 11.91 8.06 4.12
C TYR A 81 11.68 9.44 4.70
N PHE A 82 10.81 10.22 4.07
CA PHE A 82 10.41 11.55 4.55
C PHE A 82 8.88 11.67 4.57
N SER A 83 8.32 12.17 5.69
CA SER A 83 6.92 12.58 5.83
C SER A 83 6.86 14.00 6.37
N GLY A 84 6.20 14.92 5.66
CA GLY A 84 6.13 16.33 6.03
C GLY A 84 5.63 17.22 4.90
N HIS A 85 5.80 18.52 5.07
CA HIS A 85 5.54 19.49 4.01
C HIS A 85 6.66 19.50 2.97
N GLY A 86 6.27 19.67 1.72
CA GLY A 86 7.14 20.10 0.62
C GLY A 86 6.66 21.43 0.05
N CYS A 87 7.54 22.18 -0.57
CA CYS A 87 7.18 23.42 -1.25
C CYS A 87 8.04 23.66 -2.47
N ILE A 88 7.55 24.56 -3.34
CA ILE A 88 8.27 25.11 -4.48
C ILE A 88 8.44 26.60 -4.23
N CYS A 89 9.68 27.09 -4.28
CA CYS A 89 9.96 28.50 -4.19
C CYS A 89 9.91 29.20 -5.57
N ASN A 90 9.93 30.53 -5.60
CA ASN A 90 9.81 31.37 -6.81
C ASN A 90 10.87 31.08 -7.88
N ASN A 91 12.01 30.52 -7.47
CA ASN A 91 13.09 30.13 -8.38
C ASN A 91 12.86 28.75 -9.04
N GLY A 92 11.71 28.11 -8.80
CA GLY A 92 11.39 26.79 -9.30
C GLY A 92 12.06 25.64 -8.56
N VAL A 93 12.78 25.91 -7.48
CA VAL A 93 13.45 24.88 -6.69
C VAL A 93 12.48 24.26 -5.70
N HIS A 94 12.54 22.92 -5.59
CA HIS A 94 11.74 22.13 -4.68
C HIS A 94 12.47 21.95 -3.34
N TYR A 95 11.72 22.08 -2.26
CA TYR A 95 12.25 21.98 -0.90
C TYR A 95 11.43 21.00 -0.05
N LEU A 96 12.12 20.27 0.80
CA LEU A 96 11.54 19.66 2.00
C LEU A 96 11.51 20.72 3.09
N VAL A 97 10.41 20.81 3.81
CA VAL A 97 10.22 21.77 4.89
C VAL A 97 10.58 21.10 6.20
N LEU A 98 11.67 21.54 6.83
CA LEU A 98 12.02 21.16 8.19
C LEU A 98 11.34 22.11 9.19
N SER A 99 11.49 21.83 10.47
CA SER A 99 10.83 22.65 11.51
C SER A 99 11.29 24.10 11.53
N ASP A 100 12.56 24.35 11.19
CA ASP A 100 13.22 25.65 11.31
C ASP A 100 13.77 26.19 9.96
N GLU A 101 13.81 25.37 8.92
CA GLU A 101 14.38 25.81 7.63
C GLU A 101 13.89 24.95 6.44
N LEU A 102 14.11 25.47 5.23
CA LEU A 102 13.90 24.75 3.96
C LEU A 102 15.19 24.06 3.52
N VAL A 103 15.08 22.79 3.12
CA VAL A 103 16.20 22.03 2.55
C VAL A 103 15.86 21.66 1.13
N SER A 104 16.70 22.08 0.16
CA SER A 104 16.43 21.76 -1.23
C SER A 104 16.47 20.25 -1.48
N ILE A 105 15.54 19.74 -2.25
CA ILE A 105 15.54 18.31 -2.64
C ILE A 105 16.82 17.96 -3.39
N GLN A 106 17.32 18.87 -4.22
CA GLN A 106 18.59 18.66 -4.92
C GLN A 106 19.72 18.35 -3.94
N PHE A 107 19.82 19.10 -2.85
CA PHE A 107 20.84 18.84 -1.82
C PHE A 107 20.66 17.44 -1.20
N VAL A 108 19.42 17.04 -0.87
CA VAL A 108 19.14 15.70 -0.30
C VAL A 108 19.54 14.61 -1.30
N ILE A 109 19.26 14.81 -2.57
CA ILE A 109 19.60 13.87 -3.64
C ILE A 109 21.10 13.78 -3.82
N ASP A 110 21.79 14.91 -3.94
CA ASP A 110 23.25 14.95 -4.11
C ASP A 110 23.96 14.27 -2.94
N PHE A 111 23.44 14.46 -1.73
CA PHE A 111 23.96 13.76 -0.54
C PHE A 111 23.73 12.24 -0.63
N ILE A 112 22.50 11.81 -0.93
CA ILE A 112 22.15 10.38 -1.06
C ILE A 112 22.98 9.72 -2.17
N GLU A 113 23.16 10.41 -3.30
CA GLU A 113 23.97 9.93 -4.41
C GLU A 113 25.45 9.80 -4.05
N GLY A 114 25.95 10.71 -3.22
CA GLY A 114 27.33 10.68 -2.69
C GLY A 114 27.60 9.56 -1.70
N LEU A 115 26.55 8.89 -1.18
CA LEU A 115 26.74 7.73 -0.29
C LEU A 115 27.43 6.58 -1.02
N ASN A 116 28.45 6.03 -0.41
CA ASN A 116 29.17 4.89 -0.95
C ASN A 116 28.42 3.58 -0.65
N CYS A 117 27.29 3.37 -1.32
CA CYS A 117 26.48 2.16 -1.18
C CYS A 117 25.85 1.73 -2.52
N LYS A 118 25.53 0.44 -2.61
CA LYS A 118 25.10 -0.19 -3.86
C LYS A 118 23.76 0.32 -4.35
N ASN A 119 22.76 0.40 -3.46
CA ASN A 119 21.41 0.78 -3.80
C ASN A 119 20.93 1.89 -2.88
N LYS A 120 20.18 2.82 -3.43
CA LYS A 120 19.59 3.97 -2.74
C LYS A 120 18.10 4.01 -3.05
N ILE A 121 17.28 3.98 -2.02
CA ILE A 121 15.82 3.97 -2.12
C ILE A 121 15.29 5.17 -1.39
N VAL A 122 14.45 5.95 -2.06
CA VAL A 122 13.90 7.20 -1.53
C VAL A 122 12.37 7.11 -1.55
N PHE A 123 11.76 7.22 -0.39
CA PHE A 123 10.32 7.36 -0.21
C PHE A 123 10.01 8.76 0.28
N ILE A 124 9.20 9.51 -0.46
CA ILE A 124 8.84 10.88 -0.11
C ILE A 124 7.33 10.98 0.01
N ASP A 125 6.86 11.21 1.22
CA ASP A 125 5.47 11.50 1.53
C ASP A 125 5.29 12.97 1.86
N CYS A 126 5.28 13.77 0.81
CA CYS A 126 4.99 15.20 0.92
C CYS A 126 4.29 15.71 -0.34
N CYS A 127 3.58 16.82 -0.18
CA CYS A 127 2.98 17.56 -1.29
C CYS A 127 3.92 18.65 -1.76
N PHE A 128 4.24 18.68 -3.01
CA PHE A 128 4.91 19.84 -3.60
C PHE A 128 3.93 20.94 -4.02
N ALA A 129 2.63 20.74 -3.82
CA ALA A 129 1.58 21.72 -4.09
C ALA A 129 1.44 22.81 -3.02
N GLY A 130 2.22 22.77 -1.94
CA GLY A 130 2.17 23.74 -0.87
C GLY A 130 2.48 25.15 -1.38
N LYS A 131 1.43 25.96 -1.61
CA LYS A 131 1.56 27.40 -1.80
C LYS A 131 1.97 28.03 -0.46
N PHE A 132 3.24 28.02 -0.17
CA PHE A 132 3.79 29.02 0.73
C PHE A 132 3.79 30.33 -0.03
N ASN A 133 3.12 31.39 0.50
CA ASN A 133 2.98 32.69 -0.10
C ASN A 133 4.33 33.24 -0.60
N VAL A 134 4.65 32.91 -1.82
CA VAL A 134 5.69 33.51 -2.60
C VAL A 134 5.02 33.82 -3.93
N SER A 135 4.80 35.10 -4.19
CA SER A 135 4.15 35.62 -5.37
C SER A 135 4.85 35.08 -6.61
N ASP A 136 4.18 34.38 -7.44
CA ASP A 136 4.14 34.33 -8.87
C ASP A 136 3.83 32.93 -9.43
N LYS A 137 2.92 32.96 -10.41
CA LYS A 137 2.39 31.80 -11.12
C LYS A 137 3.38 31.36 -12.20
N GLN A 138 4.34 30.52 -11.89
CA GLN A 138 5.03 29.76 -12.92
C GLN A 138 4.62 28.29 -12.87
N LYS A 139 4.15 27.77 -13.99
CA LYS A 139 3.90 26.35 -14.21
C LYS A 139 5.24 25.63 -14.28
N ILE A 140 5.55 24.83 -13.28
CA ILE A 140 6.75 24.02 -13.22
C ILE A 140 6.41 22.59 -13.59
N ASN A 141 7.29 21.96 -14.35
CA ASN A 141 7.09 20.64 -14.94
C ASN A 141 7.69 19.57 -13.99
N ILE A 142 6.89 18.60 -13.53
CA ILE A 142 7.34 17.45 -12.71
C ILE A 142 8.54 16.69 -13.31
N LYS A 143 8.72 16.77 -14.63
CA LYS A 143 9.91 16.21 -15.26
C LYS A 143 11.20 16.64 -14.56
N ASP A 144 11.21 17.80 -13.92
CA ASP A 144 12.42 18.36 -13.31
C ASP A 144 12.77 17.70 -11.95
N ILE A 145 11.79 17.30 -11.12
CA ILE A 145 12.08 16.53 -9.88
C ILE A 145 12.62 15.14 -10.23
N PHE A 146 12.04 14.49 -11.22
CA PHE A 146 12.44 13.13 -11.59
C PHE A 146 13.74 13.07 -12.38
N SER A 147 14.09 14.13 -13.13
CA SER A 147 15.40 14.24 -13.75
C SER A 147 16.54 14.29 -12.73
N LEU A 148 16.25 14.77 -11.52
CA LEU A 148 17.21 14.75 -10.41
C LEU A 148 17.54 13.33 -9.93
N PHE A 149 16.64 12.37 -10.14
CA PHE A 149 16.82 10.97 -9.74
C PHE A 149 17.23 10.03 -10.90
N ASP A 150 17.57 10.58 -12.06
CA ASP A 150 17.95 9.78 -13.24
C ASP A 150 19.38 9.20 -13.15
N ARG A 151 20.06 9.35 -12.01
CA ARG A 151 21.42 8.82 -11.81
C ARG A 151 21.42 7.35 -11.38
N LYS A 152 22.47 6.63 -11.73
CA LYS A 152 22.60 5.17 -11.53
C LYS A 152 22.50 4.77 -10.05
N GLY A 153 21.75 3.69 -9.79
CA GLY A 153 21.66 3.07 -8.47
C GLY A 153 20.61 3.69 -7.55
N CYS A 154 19.75 4.60 -8.03
CA CYS A 154 18.70 5.22 -7.23
C CYS A 154 17.30 4.79 -7.69
N ALA A 155 16.41 4.58 -6.72
CA ALA A 155 14.97 4.40 -6.94
C ALA A 155 14.19 5.33 -6.02
N VAL A 156 13.13 5.94 -6.57
CA VAL A 156 12.32 6.94 -5.87
C VAL A 156 10.85 6.61 -6.02
N LEU A 157 10.13 6.68 -4.92
CA LEU A 157 8.68 6.62 -4.87
C LEU A 157 8.15 7.83 -4.11
N VAL A 158 7.42 8.68 -4.80
CA VAL A 158 6.81 9.90 -4.24
C VAL A 158 5.30 9.69 -4.10
N SER A 159 4.73 10.22 -3.03
CA SER A 159 3.32 10.00 -2.65
C SER A 159 2.31 10.64 -3.60
N SER A 160 2.66 11.72 -4.28
CA SER A 160 1.72 12.48 -5.12
C SER A 160 2.39 13.19 -6.29
N SER A 161 1.59 13.48 -7.32
CA SER A 161 1.95 14.40 -8.41
C SER A 161 1.83 15.86 -7.95
N GLU A 162 2.40 16.79 -8.74
CA GLU A 162 2.64 18.23 -8.46
C GLU A 162 1.53 19.04 -7.78
N TYR A 163 0.28 18.67 -7.94
CA TYR A 163 -0.86 19.50 -7.54
C TYR A 163 -1.78 18.84 -6.53
N GLN A 164 -1.33 17.76 -5.92
CA GLN A 164 -2.16 16.95 -5.02
C GLN A 164 -1.61 17.02 -3.60
N GLU A 165 -2.50 17.33 -2.65
CA GLU A 165 -2.16 17.30 -1.23
C GLU A 165 -2.01 15.86 -0.74
N SER A 166 -1.05 15.59 0.14
CA SER A 166 -1.00 14.34 0.90
C SER A 166 -2.11 14.35 1.94
N PHE A 167 -2.96 13.35 1.88
CA PHE A 167 -4.11 13.25 2.77
C PHE A 167 -3.90 12.12 3.76
N SER A 168 -4.32 12.33 5.01
CA SER A 168 -4.71 11.23 5.87
C SER A 168 -6.11 10.75 5.45
N LEU A 169 -6.40 9.46 5.61
CA LEU A 169 -7.79 9.02 5.58
C LEU A 169 -8.52 9.64 6.78
N PRO A 170 -9.81 10.01 6.66
CA PRO A 170 -10.57 10.65 7.74
C PRO A 170 -10.49 9.89 9.07
N ASP A 171 -10.26 8.58 8.99
CA ASP A 171 -10.24 7.65 10.12
C ASP A 171 -8.83 7.09 10.41
N SER A 172 -7.77 7.64 9.81
CA SER A 172 -6.40 7.14 9.97
C SER A 172 -5.53 8.14 10.72
N SER A 173 -4.76 7.63 11.66
CA SER A 173 -3.74 8.39 12.37
C SER A 173 -2.43 8.55 11.58
N ILE A 174 -2.34 7.95 10.39
CA ILE A 174 -1.18 7.99 9.49
C ILE A 174 -1.60 8.46 8.09
N SER A 175 -0.65 8.91 7.30
CA SER A 175 -0.88 9.32 5.93
C SER A 175 -1.34 8.17 5.05
N ARG A 176 -2.05 8.49 3.98
CA ARG A 176 -2.53 7.48 3.02
C ARG A 176 -1.39 6.74 2.33
N PHE A 177 -0.35 7.45 1.93
CA PHE A 177 0.81 6.85 1.27
C PHE A 177 1.56 5.92 2.22
N THR A 178 1.85 6.37 3.45
CA THR A 178 2.50 5.56 4.48
C THR A 178 1.69 4.31 4.81
N SER A 179 0.36 4.43 4.92
CA SER A 179 -0.52 3.28 5.13
C SER A 179 -0.36 2.24 4.02
N LEU A 180 -0.35 2.67 2.75
CA LEU A 180 -0.20 1.75 1.62
C LEU A 180 1.22 1.20 1.47
N LEU A 181 2.26 1.98 1.78
CA LEU A 181 3.64 1.50 1.80
C LEU A 181 3.83 0.43 2.87
N SER A 182 3.29 0.67 4.06
CA SER A 182 3.31 -0.30 5.16
C SER A 182 2.50 -1.56 4.82
N GLU A 183 1.33 -1.41 4.20
CA GLU A 183 0.51 -2.52 3.71
C GLU A 183 1.27 -3.35 2.66
N ALA A 184 1.92 -2.70 1.69
CA ALA A 184 2.71 -3.38 0.67
C ALA A 184 3.89 -4.16 1.26
N LEU A 185 4.61 -3.56 2.21
CA LEU A 185 5.73 -4.22 2.89
C LEU A 185 5.30 -5.46 3.68
N ARG A 186 4.08 -5.48 4.21
CA ARG A 186 3.51 -6.63 4.96
C ARG A 186 2.80 -7.65 4.07
N ASN A 187 2.58 -7.36 2.81
CA ASN A 187 1.73 -8.18 1.95
C ASN A 187 2.45 -9.44 1.46
N GLU A 188 2.00 -10.61 1.96
CA GLU A 188 2.53 -11.91 1.57
C GLU A 188 2.25 -12.26 0.10
N TYR A 189 1.18 -11.72 -0.49
CA TYR A 189 0.80 -12.06 -1.87
C TYR A 189 1.76 -11.52 -2.93
N ILE A 190 2.53 -10.47 -2.60
CA ILE A 190 3.53 -9.91 -3.51
C ILE A 190 4.96 -10.38 -3.21
N VAL A 191 5.13 -11.21 -2.18
CA VAL A 191 6.41 -11.90 -1.87
C VAL A 191 6.60 -13.07 -2.82
N ARG A 192 7.80 -13.27 -3.34
CA ARG A 192 8.16 -14.40 -4.20
C ARG A 192 9.43 -15.06 -3.66
N LYS A 193 9.35 -16.35 -3.31
CA LYS A 193 10.47 -17.14 -2.76
C LYS A 193 11.17 -16.48 -1.56
N GLY A 194 10.38 -15.84 -0.67
CA GLY A 194 10.90 -15.15 0.50
C GLY A 194 11.51 -13.76 0.21
N GLU A 195 11.37 -13.28 -1.01
CA GLU A 195 11.86 -11.96 -1.41
C GLU A 195 10.70 -11.04 -1.82
N LEU A 196 10.80 -9.78 -1.45
CA LEU A 196 9.89 -8.70 -1.80
C LEU A 196 10.60 -7.72 -2.72
N SER A 197 10.08 -7.52 -3.92
CA SER A 197 10.70 -6.62 -4.88
C SER A 197 10.18 -5.19 -4.76
N LEU A 198 11.04 -4.20 -4.96
CA LEU A 198 10.68 -2.78 -4.92
C LEU A 198 9.64 -2.41 -5.99
N ARG A 199 9.72 -3.03 -7.17
CA ARG A 199 8.70 -2.88 -8.23
C ARG A 199 7.36 -3.46 -7.80
N ALA A 200 7.33 -4.59 -7.11
CA ALA A 200 6.08 -5.17 -6.61
C ALA A 200 5.43 -4.25 -5.57
N ILE A 201 6.22 -3.66 -4.67
CA ILE A 201 5.77 -2.64 -3.72
C ILE A 201 5.11 -1.47 -4.46
N SER A 202 5.81 -0.89 -5.42
CA SER A 202 5.32 0.26 -6.21
C SER A 202 4.03 -0.08 -6.96
N LYS A 203 3.97 -1.22 -7.65
CA LYS A 203 2.77 -1.66 -8.36
C LYS A 203 1.58 -1.85 -7.41
N TYR A 204 1.81 -2.43 -6.25
CA TYR A 204 0.78 -2.60 -5.22
C TYR A 204 0.23 -1.25 -4.74
N ILE A 205 1.11 -0.31 -4.38
CA ILE A 205 0.72 1.03 -3.93
C ILE A 205 -0.11 1.75 -5.00
N ASN A 206 0.34 1.72 -6.27
CA ASN A 206 -0.38 2.36 -7.38
C ASN A 206 -1.77 1.75 -7.60
N LEU A 207 -1.89 0.42 -7.55
CA LEU A 207 -3.17 -0.28 -7.66
C LEU A 207 -4.11 0.12 -6.52
N ARG A 208 -3.64 0.04 -5.29
CA ARG A 208 -4.46 0.38 -4.10
C ARG A 208 -4.86 1.85 -4.09
N MET A 209 -3.94 2.76 -4.45
CA MET A 209 -4.25 4.18 -4.55
C MET A 209 -5.28 4.47 -5.64
N SER A 210 -5.23 3.78 -6.78
CA SER A 210 -6.23 3.95 -7.85
C SER A 210 -7.64 3.55 -7.38
N ILE A 211 -7.74 2.54 -6.54
CA ILE A 211 -9.02 2.11 -5.92
C ILE A 211 -9.50 3.19 -4.93
N LEU A 212 -8.62 3.68 -4.06
CA LEU A 212 -8.97 4.74 -3.11
C LEU A 212 -9.42 6.02 -3.82
N ASN A 213 -8.76 6.39 -4.92
CA ASN A 213 -9.11 7.58 -5.70
C ASN A 213 -10.52 7.53 -6.31
N LYS A 214 -11.09 6.35 -6.52
CA LYS A 214 -12.49 6.20 -6.95
C LYS A 214 -13.47 6.57 -5.84
N ASN A 215 -13.11 6.30 -4.59
CA ASN A 215 -13.93 6.56 -3.42
C ASN A 215 -13.77 8.00 -2.89
N TYR A 216 -12.64 8.64 -3.19
CA TYR A 216 -12.28 9.98 -2.69
C TYR A 216 -11.97 10.92 -3.85
N ILE A 217 -12.99 11.29 -4.63
CA ILE A 217 -12.85 12.05 -5.89
C ILE A 217 -12.16 13.40 -5.70
N ASN A 218 -12.41 14.08 -4.58
CA ASN A 218 -11.84 15.41 -4.28
C ASN A 218 -10.43 15.37 -3.69
N CYS A 219 -9.93 14.18 -3.35
CA CYS A 219 -8.66 13.98 -2.65
C CYS A 219 -7.82 12.94 -3.39
N LYS A 220 -7.72 13.05 -4.71
CA LYS A 220 -6.94 12.11 -5.52
C LYS A 220 -5.45 12.26 -5.26
N GLN A 221 -4.77 11.13 -5.17
CA GLN A 221 -3.33 11.05 -4.97
C GLN A 221 -2.77 10.01 -5.96
N ASN A 222 -1.73 10.36 -6.71
CA ASN A 222 -1.14 9.48 -7.72
C ASN A 222 0.35 9.31 -7.43
N PRO A 223 0.76 8.24 -6.76
CA PRO A 223 2.16 7.97 -6.50
C PRO A 223 2.94 7.76 -7.78
N ILE A 224 4.16 8.24 -7.80
CA ILE A 224 5.05 8.12 -8.95
C ILE A 224 6.31 7.37 -8.54
N PHE A 225 6.63 6.32 -9.31
CA PHE A 225 7.83 5.51 -9.14
C PHE A 225 8.79 5.74 -10.30
N ARG A 226 10.05 5.98 -9.97
CA ARG A 226 11.17 6.03 -10.91
C ARG A 226 12.32 5.19 -10.37
N SER A 227 13.01 4.50 -11.26
CA SER A 227 14.17 3.68 -10.89
C SER A 227 15.17 3.69 -12.02
N ASN A 228 16.40 4.07 -11.69
CA ASN A 228 17.56 3.95 -12.58
C ASN A 228 18.53 2.87 -12.06
N ILE A 229 17.95 1.78 -11.56
CA ILE A 229 18.67 0.61 -11.08
C ILE A 229 18.61 -0.46 -12.16
N LEU A 230 19.74 -1.06 -12.49
CA LEU A 230 19.78 -2.17 -13.42
C LEU A 230 19.11 -3.39 -12.76
N GLY A 231 17.91 -3.73 -13.24
CA GLY A 231 17.10 -4.80 -12.64
C GLY A 231 16.08 -4.29 -11.61
N ASP A 232 16.00 -4.96 -10.47
CA ASP A 232 15.12 -4.63 -9.34
C ASP A 232 15.86 -4.81 -8.01
N ILE A 233 15.36 -4.18 -6.95
CA ILE A 233 15.86 -4.38 -5.59
C ILE A 233 14.97 -5.40 -4.90
N TYR A 234 15.60 -6.40 -4.30
CA TYR A 234 14.92 -7.45 -3.55
C TYR A 234 15.28 -7.36 -2.07
N PHE A 235 14.27 -7.38 -1.24
CA PHE A 235 14.39 -7.44 0.22
C PHE A 235 14.10 -8.87 0.67
N ASN A 236 15.02 -9.46 1.43
CA ASN A 236 14.72 -10.69 2.15
C ASN A 236 13.69 -10.37 3.23
N VAL A 237 12.57 -11.03 3.17
CA VAL A 237 11.49 -10.87 4.13
C VAL A 237 11.70 -11.86 5.26
N LYS A 238 11.85 -11.36 6.49
CA LYS A 238 11.80 -12.24 7.66
C LYS A 238 10.39 -12.82 7.77
N ASP A 239 10.32 -14.08 8.19
CA ASP A 239 9.08 -14.72 8.63
C ASP A 239 8.47 -13.86 9.75
N TYR A 240 7.86 -12.80 9.32
CA TYR A 240 6.93 -12.10 10.14
C TYR A 240 5.78 -13.10 10.31
N LYS A 241 5.70 -13.70 11.50
CA LYS A 241 4.43 -14.22 11.96
C LYS A 241 3.52 -12.99 12.01
N SER A 242 3.09 -12.52 10.83
CA SER A 242 1.91 -11.71 10.77
C SER A 242 0.93 -12.47 11.66
N TYR A 243 0.04 -11.78 12.30
CA TYR A 243 -1.21 -12.37 12.72
C TYR A 243 -1.79 -12.99 11.45
N ILE A 244 -1.23 -14.15 11.06
CA ILE A 244 -1.68 -14.94 9.90
C ILE A 244 -3.05 -15.31 10.31
N LYS A 245 -3.98 -14.54 9.79
CA LYS A 245 -5.39 -14.84 9.93
C LYS A 245 -5.52 -16.27 9.55
N LYS A 246 -5.89 -17.12 10.51
CA LYS A 246 -6.41 -18.42 10.14
C LYS A 246 -7.39 -18.11 9.03
N LYS A 247 -7.29 -18.77 7.91
CA LYS A 247 -8.15 -18.54 6.74
C LYS A 247 -9.63 -18.55 7.12
N VAL A 248 -9.94 -19.21 8.23
CA VAL A 248 -11.24 -19.28 8.90
C VAL A 248 -11.01 -18.93 10.37
N PHE A 249 -11.74 -17.91 10.85
CA PHE A 249 -11.66 -17.49 12.25
C PHE A 249 -12.31 -18.51 13.19
N GLN A 250 -13.55 -18.92 12.87
CA GLN A 250 -14.31 -19.90 13.63
C GLN A 250 -15.38 -20.56 12.74
N GLU A 251 -15.57 -21.86 12.87
CA GLU A 251 -16.57 -22.62 12.14
C GLU A 251 -17.69 -23.08 13.06
N HIS A 252 -18.94 -22.90 12.63
CA HIS A 252 -20.18 -23.35 13.24
C HIS A 252 -20.95 -24.25 12.26
N ASP A 253 -21.99 -24.91 12.74
CA ASP A 253 -22.77 -25.85 11.92
C ASP A 253 -23.43 -25.15 10.72
N ASP A 254 -24.02 -23.99 10.91
CA ASP A 254 -24.78 -23.24 9.90
C ASP A 254 -24.00 -22.13 9.21
N TYR A 255 -22.91 -21.65 9.81
CA TYR A 255 -22.13 -20.55 9.29
C TYR A 255 -20.66 -20.64 9.63
N ILE A 256 -19.86 -19.85 8.96
CA ILE A 256 -18.41 -19.71 9.20
C ILE A 256 -18.11 -18.25 9.46
N ILE A 257 -17.56 -17.90 10.62
CA ILE A 257 -16.89 -16.61 10.81
C ILE A 257 -15.56 -16.70 10.04
N TYR A 258 -15.58 -16.18 8.82
CA TYR A 258 -14.44 -16.30 7.91
C TYR A 258 -13.28 -15.41 8.35
N ASN A 259 -13.59 -14.18 8.78
CA ASN A 259 -12.59 -13.22 9.14
C ASN A 259 -13.12 -12.18 10.13
N VAL A 260 -12.25 -11.74 11.05
CA VAL A 260 -12.50 -10.61 11.94
C VAL A 260 -11.40 -9.58 11.73
N LYS A 261 -11.77 -8.42 11.20
CA LYS A 261 -10.86 -7.31 10.91
C LYS A 261 -11.02 -6.22 11.95
N SER A 262 -9.91 -5.79 12.54
CA SER A 262 -9.91 -4.62 13.42
C SER A 262 -10.02 -3.32 12.62
N LEU A 263 -10.95 -2.46 13.00
CA LEU A 263 -11.18 -1.13 12.44
C LEU A 263 -11.15 -0.07 13.55
N HIS A 264 -10.30 -0.26 14.55
CA HIS A 264 -10.22 0.58 15.73
C HIS A 264 -9.87 2.03 15.37
N ILE A 265 -10.53 2.97 16.07
CA ILE A 265 -10.22 4.40 15.99
C ILE A 265 -10.10 4.96 17.40
N SER A 266 -8.97 5.56 17.72
CA SER A 266 -8.73 6.21 19.01
C SER A 266 -9.04 5.27 20.19
N ILE A 267 -10.15 5.51 20.90
CA ILE A 267 -10.62 4.72 22.04
C ILE A 267 -11.80 3.82 21.71
N ILE A 268 -12.26 3.80 20.45
CA ILE A 268 -13.42 3.03 20.00
C ILE A 268 -12.94 1.71 19.41
N LYS A 269 -13.30 0.59 20.04
CA LYS A 269 -12.98 -0.76 19.59
C LYS A 269 -14.03 -1.22 18.58
N ARG A 270 -13.63 -1.45 17.32
CA ARG A 270 -14.55 -1.74 16.21
C ARG A 270 -14.08 -2.90 15.39
N TYR A 271 -15.02 -3.72 14.94
CA TYR A 271 -14.75 -4.87 14.08
C TYR A 271 -15.60 -4.90 12.82
N SER A 272 -14.99 -5.31 11.72
CA SER A 272 -15.66 -5.80 10.52
C SER A 272 -15.52 -7.31 10.46
N VAL A 273 -16.63 -8.02 10.44
CA VAL A 273 -16.70 -9.48 10.48
C VAL A 273 -17.26 -9.97 9.15
N GLU A 274 -16.61 -10.95 8.56
CA GLU A 274 -17.06 -11.60 7.33
C GLU A 274 -17.59 -12.99 7.68
N VAL A 275 -18.85 -13.27 7.31
CA VAL A 275 -19.55 -14.51 7.61
C VAL A 275 -20.04 -15.19 6.33
N ILE A 276 -19.68 -16.47 6.19
CA ILE A 276 -20.17 -17.35 5.12
C ILE A 276 -21.35 -18.17 5.67
N LEU A 277 -22.48 -18.06 5.01
CA LEU A 277 -23.68 -18.87 5.32
C LEU A 277 -23.58 -20.21 4.57
N LYS A 278 -23.67 -21.34 5.28
CA LYS A 278 -23.58 -22.69 4.68
C LYS A 278 -24.85 -23.12 3.98
N ASN A 279 -26.00 -22.57 4.36
CA ASN A 279 -27.33 -22.89 3.86
C ASN A 279 -28.08 -21.63 3.39
N LYS A 280 -29.28 -21.82 2.86
CA LYS A 280 -30.20 -20.72 2.58
C LYS A 280 -30.88 -20.29 3.87
N PHE A 281 -30.72 -19.03 4.23
CA PHE A 281 -31.32 -18.42 5.42
C PHE A 281 -32.24 -17.27 5.04
N SER A 282 -33.31 -17.12 5.80
CA SER A 282 -34.13 -15.89 5.79
C SER A 282 -33.40 -14.76 6.52
N TYR A 283 -33.82 -13.53 6.34
CA TYR A 283 -33.26 -12.41 7.10
C TYR A 283 -33.56 -12.51 8.61
N CYS A 284 -34.59 -13.25 9.01
CA CYS A 284 -34.84 -13.55 10.43
C CYS A 284 -33.74 -14.46 10.97
N ASP A 285 -33.39 -15.52 10.26
CA ASP A 285 -32.29 -16.42 10.66
C ASP A 285 -30.96 -15.67 10.70
N ILE A 286 -30.69 -14.82 9.70
CA ILE A 286 -29.48 -13.98 9.68
C ILE A 286 -29.44 -13.05 10.89
N SER A 287 -30.57 -12.54 11.36
CA SER A 287 -30.62 -11.70 12.55
C SER A 287 -30.24 -12.47 13.83
N GLU A 288 -30.64 -13.73 13.94
CA GLU A 288 -30.26 -14.58 15.09
C GLU A 288 -28.77 -14.96 15.01
N ILE A 289 -28.28 -15.39 13.83
CA ILE A 289 -26.83 -15.62 13.61
C ILE A 289 -26.02 -14.35 13.95
N SER A 290 -26.54 -13.16 13.58
CA SER A 290 -25.87 -11.90 13.90
C SER A 290 -25.71 -11.68 15.39
N LYS A 291 -26.71 -12.01 16.20
CA LYS A 291 -26.63 -11.89 17.67
C LYS A 291 -25.55 -12.81 18.24
N GLU A 292 -25.49 -14.06 17.78
CA GLU A 292 -24.44 -15.00 18.17
C GLU A 292 -23.05 -14.47 17.78
N VAL A 293 -22.88 -13.99 16.55
CA VAL A 293 -21.62 -13.42 16.07
C VAL A 293 -21.24 -12.18 16.88
N PHE A 294 -22.18 -11.30 17.22
CA PHE A 294 -21.90 -10.15 18.07
C PHE A 294 -21.40 -10.58 19.44
N ASP A 295 -22.03 -11.56 20.08
CA ASP A 295 -21.61 -12.04 21.40
C ASP A 295 -20.22 -12.68 21.36
N ILE A 296 -19.89 -13.43 20.31
CA ILE A 296 -18.56 -14.00 20.10
C ILE A 296 -17.53 -12.90 19.89
N VAL A 297 -17.85 -11.90 19.09
CA VAL A 297 -16.85 -10.90 18.63
C VAL A 297 -16.66 -9.76 19.63
N LYS A 298 -17.60 -9.51 20.54
CA LYS A 298 -17.48 -8.42 21.54
C LYS A 298 -16.18 -8.44 22.30
N SER A 299 -15.73 -9.60 22.76
CA SER A 299 -14.54 -9.78 23.60
C SER A 299 -13.29 -10.21 22.81
N VAL A 300 -13.33 -10.21 21.48
CA VAL A 300 -12.20 -10.64 20.66
C VAL A 300 -11.05 -9.64 20.77
N GLU A 301 -9.82 -10.18 20.80
CA GLU A 301 -8.58 -9.41 20.88
C GLU A 301 -7.83 -9.48 19.54
N VAL A 302 -8.35 -8.79 18.54
CA VAL A 302 -7.75 -8.66 17.20
C VAL A 302 -7.36 -7.20 16.98
N TYR A 303 -6.08 -6.99 16.73
CA TYR A 303 -5.51 -5.66 16.55
C TYR A 303 -4.72 -5.58 15.25
N ASN A 304 -4.59 -4.40 14.68
CA ASN A 304 -3.77 -4.11 13.50
C ASN A 304 -2.50 -3.32 13.86
N SER A 305 -2.34 -2.93 15.12
CA SER A 305 -1.16 -2.22 15.63
C SER A 305 -0.97 -2.45 17.12
N GLU A 306 0.27 -2.35 17.60
CA GLU A 306 0.62 -2.42 19.03
C GLU A 306 -0.06 -1.29 19.82
N ILE A 307 -0.13 -0.08 19.26
CA ILE A 307 -0.82 1.04 19.88
C ILE A 307 -2.31 0.76 20.07
N GLY A 308 -2.93 0.10 19.09
CA GLY A 308 -4.33 -0.33 19.19
C GLY A 308 -4.52 -1.39 20.28
N GLU A 309 -3.60 -2.35 20.38
CA GLU A 309 -3.60 -3.35 21.42
C GLU A 309 -3.45 -2.70 22.80
N ASP A 310 -2.43 -1.90 23.01
CA ASP A 310 -2.17 -1.25 24.32
C ASP A 310 -3.35 -0.42 24.84
N ARG A 311 -4.08 0.25 23.94
CA ARG A 311 -5.20 1.11 24.32
C ARG A 311 -6.51 0.37 24.56
N LEU A 312 -6.73 -0.73 23.85
CA LEU A 312 -8.04 -1.37 23.76
C LEU A 312 -8.07 -2.81 24.29
N LYS A 313 -6.94 -3.35 24.72
CA LYS A 313 -6.85 -4.67 25.33
C LYS A 313 -7.73 -4.77 26.58
N GLY A 314 -8.46 -5.87 26.70
CA GLY A 314 -9.36 -6.13 27.79
C GLY A 314 -10.67 -5.33 27.76
N LYS A 315 -10.91 -4.52 26.71
CA LYS A 315 -12.18 -3.80 26.53
C LYS A 315 -13.07 -4.55 25.55
N ASP A 316 -14.39 -4.48 25.76
CA ASP A 316 -15.35 -4.98 24.79
C ASP A 316 -15.41 -4.07 23.56
N ALA A 317 -15.86 -4.64 22.43
CA ALA A 317 -16.12 -3.88 21.23
C ALA A 317 -17.22 -2.85 21.45
N ASN A 318 -17.10 -1.70 20.77
CA ASN A 318 -18.14 -0.66 20.76
C ASN A 318 -19.04 -0.80 19.53
N ILE A 319 -18.49 -1.29 18.42
CA ILE A 319 -19.23 -1.41 17.16
C ILE A 319 -18.79 -2.67 16.43
N ILE A 320 -19.75 -3.42 15.90
CA ILE A 320 -19.50 -4.63 15.11
C ILE A 320 -20.37 -4.57 13.85
N TRP A 321 -19.73 -4.62 12.70
CA TRP A 321 -20.37 -4.81 11.40
C TRP A 321 -20.16 -6.24 10.92
N VAL A 322 -21.24 -6.95 10.63
CA VAL A 322 -21.17 -8.33 10.10
C VAL A 322 -21.66 -8.33 8.67
N TYR A 323 -20.80 -8.77 7.76
CA TYR A 323 -21.08 -8.89 6.34
C TYR A 323 -21.29 -10.34 5.96
N PHE A 324 -22.42 -10.63 5.32
CA PHE A 324 -22.84 -11.98 4.97
C PHE A 324 -22.69 -12.26 3.48
N GLY A 325 -22.13 -13.40 3.14
CA GLY A 325 -22.05 -13.97 1.81
C GLY A 325 -22.28 -15.47 1.82
N LYS A 326 -22.26 -16.10 0.64
CA LYS A 326 -22.58 -17.53 0.46
C LYS A 326 -21.34 -18.41 0.33
N ASP A 327 -20.18 -17.85 0.00
CA ASP A 327 -18.96 -18.61 -0.19
C ASP A 327 -17.70 -17.72 -0.04
N GLU A 328 -16.53 -18.35 -0.16
CA GLU A 328 -15.24 -17.71 -0.02
C GLU A 328 -14.98 -16.68 -1.16
N ILE A 329 -15.57 -16.89 -2.32
CA ILE A 329 -15.45 -15.96 -3.46
C ILE A 329 -16.10 -14.62 -3.11
N ASP A 330 -17.23 -14.63 -2.42
CA ASP A 330 -17.90 -13.43 -1.92
C ASP A 330 -16.97 -12.65 -0.97
N MET A 331 -16.32 -13.36 -0.03
CA MET A 331 -15.41 -12.75 0.93
C MET A 331 -14.17 -12.15 0.28
N ILE A 332 -13.58 -12.86 -0.67
CA ILE A 332 -12.38 -12.41 -1.39
C ILE A 332 -12.66 -11.16 -2.23
N ASN A 333 -13.84 -11.09 -2.83
CA ASN A 333 -14.23 -9.98 -3.72
C ASN A 333 -14.98 -8.85 -2.99
N GLY A 334 -15.25 -9.01 -1.70
CA GLY A 334 -15.98 -8.00 -0.92
C GLY A 334 -17.43 -7.83 -1.37
N ILE A 335 -18.07 -8.92 -1.81
CA ILE A 335 -19.45 -8.94 -2.29
C ILE A 335 -20.31 -9.58 -1.22
N TYR A 336 -21.23 -8.81 -0.72
CA TYR A 336 -22.07 -9.24 0.37
C TYR A 336 -23.54 -9.14 0.01
N MET A 337 -24.34 -10.07 0.52
CA MET A 337 -25.81 -10.05 0.37
C MET A 337 -26.47 -9.06 1.33
N CYS A 338 -25.91 -8.93 2.51
CA CYS A 338 -26.37 -7.97 3.51
C CYS A 338 -25.27 -7.69 4.55
N LYS A 339 -25.50 -6.63 5.31
CA LYS A 339 -24.69 -6.23 6.46
C LYS A 339 -25.61 -6.06 7.67
N THR A 340 -25.20 -6.57 8.83
CA THR A 340 -25.84 -6.26 10.10
C THR A 340 -24.92 -5.44 10.98
N THR A 341 -25.49 -4.66 11.89
CA THR A 341 -24.72 -3.74 12.74
C THR A 341 -25.17 -3.84 14.17
N TRP A 342 -24.20 -4.05 15.06
CA TRP A 342 -24.35 -3.91 16.50
C TRP A 342 -23.56 -2.69 16.99
N ILE A 343 -24.16 -1.94 17.92
CA ILE A 343 -23.56 -0.75 18.52
C ILE A 343 -23.79 -0.81 20.02
N ASP A 344 -22.74 -0.57 20.78
CA ASP A 344 -22.80 -0.43 22.23
C ASP A 344 -23.74 0.73 22.62
N LYS A 345 -24.48 0.53 23.70
CA LYS A 345 -25.49 1.49 24.22
C LYS A 345 -24.95 2.88 24.54
N TYR A 346 -23.65 2.99 24.74
CA TYR A 346 -22.98 4.28 25.04
C TYR A 346 -22.53 5.05 23.78
N GLN A 347 -22.71 4.47 22.58
CA GLN A 347 -22.38 5.13 21.31
C GLN A 347 -23.61 5.80 20.69
N GLU A 348 -23.39 6.93 20.05
CA GLU A 348 -24.44 7.62 19.28
C GLU A 348 -24.73 6.83 18.00
N LYS A 349 -25.90 6.22 17.93
CA LYS A 349 -26.29 5.29 16.85
C LYS A 349 -26.27 5.95 15.48
N ASP A 350 -26.72 7.19 15.39
CA ASP A 350 -26.85 7.92 14.12
C ASP A 350 -25.51 8.20 13.42
N ILE A 351 -24.40 8.11 14.16
CA ILE A 351 -23.03 8.25 13.60
C ILE A 351 -22.60 6.99 12.83
N TRP A 352 -23.11 5.81 13.23
CA TRP A 352 -22.57 4.53 12.77
C TRP A 352 -23.46 3.78 11.79
N TYR A 353 -24.75 4.11 11.73
CA TYR A 353 -25.65 3.64 10.68
C TYR A 353 -26.80 4.63 10.47
N SER A 354 -27.32 4.65 9.23
CA SER A 354 -28.53 5.38 8.90
C SER A 354 -29.70 4.40 8.83
N VAL A 355 -30.83 4.76 9.42
CA VAL A 355 -32.10 4.00 9.29
C VAL A 355 -32.89 4.39 8.06
N ASN A 356 -32.52 5.45 7.36
CA ASN A 356 -33.19 5.94 6.17
C ASN A 356 -32.69 5.20 4.92
N GLY A 357 -33.60 4.56 4.21
CA GLY A 357 -33.30 3.84 2.95
C GLY A 357 -34.19 2.62 2.77
N LYS A 358 -34.57 2.32 1.53
CA LYS A 358 -35.48 1.18 1.20
C LYS A 358 -34.86 -0.19 1.54
N ASN A 359 -33.52 -0.23 1.62
CA ASN A 359 -32.73 -1.43 1.89
C ASN A 359 -32.23 -1.52 3.35
N LYS A 360 -32.75 -0.67 4.26
CA LYS A 360 -32.30 -0.59 5.66
C LYS A 360 -33.49 -0.75 6.59
N PHE A 361 -33.45 -1.73 7.48
CA PHE A 361 -34.53 -2.06 8.37
C PHE A 361 -34.04 -2.77 9.62
N PHE A 362 -34.92 -2.93 10.61
CA PHE A 362 -34.65 -3.75 11.79
C PHE A 362 -35.39 -5.08 11.71
N ILE A 363 -34.69 -6.17 11.96
CA ILE A 363 -35.28 -7.50 12.15
C ILE A 363 -34.83 -8.03 13.53
N ASN A 364 -35.79 -8.42 14.35
CA ASN A 364 -35.53 -8.92 15.71
C ASN A 364 -34.59 -8.02 16.53
N GLY A 365 -34.68 -6.71 16.32
CA GLY A 365 -33.83 -5.72 16.98
C GLY A 365 -32.44 -5.53 16.39
N VAL A 366 -32.11 -6.24 15.31
CA VAL A 366 -30.83 -6.12 14.60
C VAL A 366 -30.99 -5.20 13.39
N HIS A 367 -30.16 -4.15 13.33
CA HIS A 367 -30.08 -3.28 12.15
C HIS A 367 -29.50 -4.04 10.97
N THR A 368 -30.22 -4.10 9.86
CA THR A 368 -29.87 -4.86 8.67
C THR A 368 -29.90 -3.95 7.44
N GLU A 369 -28.89 -4.03 6.61
CA GLU A 369 -28.79 -3.35 5.32
C GLU A 369 -28.57 -4.40 4.22
N THR A 370 -29.42 -4.42 3.20
CA THR A 370 -29.34 -5.37 2.07
C THR A 370 -28.69 -4.73 0.86
N TYR A 371 -28.05 -5.54 0.02
CA TYR A 371 -27.39 -5.10 -1.20
C TYR A 371 -28.08 -5.68 -2.42
N ASP A 372 -28.92 -4.86 -3.10
CA ASP A 372 -29.76 -5.28 -4.22
C ASP A 372 -28.97 -5.80 -5.44
N ASN A 373 -27.73 -5.38 -5.56
CA ASN A 373 -26.82 -5.76 -6.65
C ASN A 373 -26.02 -7.05 -6.38
N TYR A 374 -26.23 -7.73 -5.25
CA TYR A 374 -25.45 -8.90 -4.87
C TYR A 374 -25.50 -10.02 -5.92
N GLU A 375 -26.70 -10.44 -6.32
CA GLU A 375 -26.84 -11.55 -7.29
C GLU A 375 -26.28 -11.20 -8.67
N SER A 376 -26.43 -9.96 -9.13
CA SER A 376 -25.85 -9.51 -10.40
C SER A 376 -24.33 -9.47 -10.36
N LEU A 377 -23.74 -8.98 -9.28
CA LEU A 377 -22.28 -8.98 -9.08
C LEU A 377 -21.74 -10.40 -8.97
N LYS A 378 -22.40 -11.27 -8.24
CA LYS A 378 -21.99 -12.67 -8.10
C LYS A 378 -22.04 -13.40 -9.45
N SER A 379 -23.10 -13.19 -10.23
CA SER A 379 -23.20 -13.74 -11.58
C SER A 379 -22.09 -13.23 -12.49
N TYR A 380 -21.82 -11.92 -12.47
CA TYR A 380 -20.74 -11.33 -13.27
C TYR A 380 -19.39 -11.93 -12.91
N ILE A 381 -19.06 -12.06 -11.63
CA ILE A 381 -17.78 -12.65 -11.19
C ILE A 381 -17.70 -14.12 -11.61
N SER A 382 -18.77 -14.91 -11.41
CA SER A 382 -18.76 -16.33 -11.78
C SER A 382 -18.57 -16.55 -13.29
N GLN A 383 -19.04 -15.62 -14.12
CA GLN A 383 -18.85 -15.66 -15.58
C GLN A 383 -17.47 -15.18 -16.02
N ASN A 384 -16.81 -14.31 -15.24
CA ASN A 384 -15.55 -13.67 -15.58
C ASN A 384 -14.35 -14.19 -14.76
N THR A 385 -14.55 -15.20 -13.92
CA THR A 385 -13.48 -15.87 -13.17
C THR A 385 -13.30 -17.30 -13.70
N ILE A 386 -12.05 -17.72 -13.72
CA ILE A 386 -11.68 -19.10 -14.04
C ILE A 386 -11.10 -19.77 -12.80
N THR A 387 -11.19 -21.09 -12.71
CA THR A 387 -10.56 -21.81 -11.61
C THR A 387 -9.05 -21.62 -11.63
N LYS A 388 -8.40 -21.74 -10.46
CA LYS A 388 -6.95 -21.64 -10.36
C LYS A 388 -6.24 -22.63 -11.26
N GLU A 389 -6.75 -23.85 -11.35
CA GLU A 389 -6.22 -24.92 -12.20
C GLU A 389 -6.29 -24.52 -13.68
N LYS A 390 -7.44 -23.99 -14.12
CA LYS A 390 -7.64 -23.50 -15.49
C LYS A 390 -6.74 -22.31 -15.77
N ALA A 391 -6.64 -21.33 -14.85
CA ALA A 391 -5.75 -20.20 -14.98
C ALA A 391 -4.28 -20.63 -15.11
N VAL A 392 -3.83 -21.58 -14.26
CA VAL A 392 -2.47 -22.14 -14.32
C VAL A 392 -2.22 -22.86 -15.65
N TYR A 393 -3.21 -23.60 -16.14
CA TYR A 393 -3.11 -24.28 -17.43
C TYR A 393 -2.96 -23.28 -18.59
N GLU A 394 -3.84 -22.27 -18.66
CA GLU A 394 -3.81 -21.25 -19.70
C GLU A 394 -2.50 -20.44 -19.68
N VAL A 395 -2.03 -20.04 -18.48
CA VAL A 395 -0.74 -19.36 -18.34
C VAL A 395 0.43 -20.23 -18.78
N LYS A 396 0.43 -21.52 -18.45
CA LYS A 396 1.47 -22.46 -18.91
C LYS A 396 1.47 -22.59 -20.42
N GLU A 397 0.31 -22.69 -21.05
CA GLU A 397 0.18 -22.76 -22.50
C GLU A 397 0.74 -21.51 -23.18
N ILE A 398 0.37 -20.33 -22.65
CA ILE A 398 0.87 -19.04 -23.15
C ILE A 398 2.40 -18.96 -23.02
N LEU A 399 2.95 -19.30 -21.84
CA LEU A 399 4.40 -19.31 -21.60
C LEU A 399 5.13 -20.27 -22.52
N THR A 400 4.59 -21.46 -22.75
CA THR A 400 5.19 -22.46 -23.69
C THR A 400 5.25 -21.88 -25.11
N ASN A 401 4.15 -21.23 -25.54
CA ASN A 401 4.12 -20.59 -26.86
C ASN A 401 5.13 -19.44 -26.97
N MET A 402 5.29 -18.64 -25.91
CA MET A 402 6.30 -17.57 -25.88
C MET A 402 7.73 -18.10 -25.93
N ILE A 403 8.02 -19.19 -25.22
CA ILE A 403 9.33 -19.85 -25.25
C ILE A 403 9.62 -20.36 -26.67
N ASN A 404 8.70 -21.07 -27.29
CA ASN A 404 8.87 -21.60 -28.64
C ASN A 404 9.15 -20.48 -29.65
N ILE A 405 8.41 -19.36 -29.59
CA ILE A 405 8.66 -18.20 -30.46
C ILE A 405 10.04 -17.62 -30.23
N SER A 406 10.47 -17.54 -28.97
CA SER A 406 11.78 -17.01 -28.61
C SER A 406 12.91 -17.91 -29.11
N GLU A 407 12.75 -19.22 -28.98
CA GLU A 407 13.71 -20.22 -29.53
C GLU A 407 13.81 -20.16 -31.06
N GLU A 408 12.67 -19.98 -31.75
CA GLU A 408 12.67 -19.73 -33.19
C GLU A 408 13.49 -18.50 -33.57
N ILE A 409 13.29 -17.36 -32.86
CA ILE A 409 14.04 -16.10 -33.09
C ILE A 409 15.55 -16.33 -32.86
N ILE A 410 15.92 -17.02 -31.80
CA ILE A 410 17.33 -17.32 -31.49
C ILE A 410 17.92 -18.21 -32.58
N SER A 411 17.19 -19.22 -33.07
CA SER A 411 17.66 -20.08 -34.16
C SER A 411 17.94 -19.28 -35.42
N PHE A 412 17.03 -18.40 -35.84
CA PHE A 412 17.24 -17.53 -37.02
C PHE A 412 18.39 -16.56 -36.83
N TYR A 413 18.58 -16.03 -35.63
CA TYR A 413 19.71 -15.18 -35.33
C TYR A 413 21.05 -15.92 -35.44
N ASN A 414 21.11 -17.16 -34.98
CA ASN A 414 22.28 -18.03 -35.14
C ASN A 414 22.56 -18.38 -36.61
N GLU A 415 21.53 -18.57 -37.45
CA GLU A 415 21.69 -18.78 -38.89
C GLU A 415 22.23 -17.50 -39.59
N TYR A 416 21.83 -16.33 -39.16
CA TYR A 416 22.36 -15.06 -39.63
C TYR A 416 23.84 -14.89 -39.26
N GLU A 417 24.20 -15.12 -38.00
CA GLU A 417 25.58 -15.08 -37.50
C GLU A 417 26.49 -16.03 -38.31
N ASN A 418 25.96 -17.20 -38.68
CA ASN A 418 26.66 -18.18 -39.53
C ASN A 418 26.58 -17.87 -41.02
N LYS A 419 26.12 -16.68 -41.44
CA LYS A 419 26.00 -16.21 -42.81
C LYS A 419 25.12 -17.12 -43.72
N LYS A 420 24.17 -17.85 -43.15
CA LYS A 420 23.23 -18.70 -43.87
C LYS A 420 22.02 -17.94 -44.42
N ILE A 421 21.69 -16.81 -43.80
CA ILE A 421 20.61 -15.91 -44.22
C ILE A 421 21.15 -14.47 -44.29
N CYS A 422 20.57 -13.64 -45.16
CA CYS A 422 20.94 -12.22 -45.28
C CYS A 422 20.20 -11.34 -44.28
N GLU A 423 20.70 -10.11 -44.07
CA GLU A 423 20.20 -9.14 -43.10
C GLU A 423 18.72 -8.77 -43.34
N ASP A 424 18.31 -8.56 -44.59
CA ASP A 424 16.92 -8.23 -44.91
C ASP A 424 15.95 -9.35 -44.54
N ASN A 425 16.36 -10.62 -44.71
CA ASN A 425 15.54 -11.76 -44.34
C ASN A 425 15.36 -11.92 -42.85
N ILE A 426 16.43 -11.68 -42.07
CA ILE A 426 16.33 -11.80 -40.61
C ILE A 426 15.41 -10.71 -40.02
N PHE A 427 15.48 -9.45 -40.53
CA PHE A 427 14.59 -8.38 -40.08
C PHE A 427 13.11 -8.72 -40.33
N GLN A 428 12.76 -9.25 -41.51
CA GLN A 428 11.39 -9.65 -41.80
C GLN A 428 10.90 -10.80 -40.90
N ILE A 429 11.77 -11.81 -40.67
CA ILE A 429 11.45 -12.93 -39.78
C ILE A 429 11.24 -12.45 -38.36
N ILE A 430 12.16 -11.62 -37.80
CA ILE A 430 12.07 -11.10 -36.44
C ILE A 430 10.80 -10.26 -36.28
N ASP A 431 10.48 -9.37 -37.23
CA ASP A 431 9.28 -8.52 -37.13
C ASP A 431 7.99 -9.35 -37.15
N SER A 432 7.92 -10.38 -37.99
CA SER A 432 6.78 -11.31 -38.03
C SER A 432 6.62 -12.07 -36.70
N ARG A 433 7.73 -12.55 -36.13
CA ARG A 433 7.73 -13.31 -34.87
C ARG A 433 7.46 -12.38 -33.66
N LYS A 434 7.95 -11.14 -33.67
CA LYS A 434 7.62 -10.11 -32.70
C LYS A 434 6.12 -9.81 -32.66
N LYS A 435 5.48 -9.68 -33.83
CA LYS A 435 4.01 -9.52 -33.92
C LYS A 435 3.27 -10.72 -33.33
N LYS A 436 3.71 -11.94 -33.64
CA LYS A 436 3.17 -13.17 -33.06
C LYS A 436 3.37 -13.22 -31.56
N TRP A 437 4.55 -12.87 -31.05
CA TRP A 437 4.88 -12.81 -29.63
C TRP A 437 4.00 -11.80 -28.88
N MET A 438 3.82 -10.58 -29.44
CA MET A 438 2.92 -9.57 -28.90
C MET A 438 1.47 -10.04 -28.85
N SER A 439 0.97 -10.76 -29.87
CA SER A 439 -0.40 -11.27 -29.88
C SER A 439 -0.65 -12.33 -28.81
N VAL A 440 0.38 -13.05 -28.38
CA VAL A 440 0.32 -14.04 -27.30
C VAL A 440 0.35 -13.35 -25.93
N THR A 441 1.17 -12.28 -25.78
CA THR A 441 1.28 -11.51 -24.53
C THR A 441 0.03 -10.71 -24.18
N ILE A 442 -0.75 -10.29 -25.16
CA ILE A 442 -2.03 -9.56 -24.95
C ILE A 442 -3.10 -10.46 -24.30
N LYS A 443 -2.92 -11.80 -24.36
CA LYS A 443 -3.84 -12.77 -23.73
C LYS A 443 -3.53 -13.04 -22.26
N LEU A 444 -2.41 -12.56 -21.74
CA LEU A 444 -2.04 -12.55 -20.31
C LEU A 444 -2.64 -11.33 -19.60
#